data_81f10623d45cdbc11d2a9ea958bd8d55
#
_entry.id   81f10623d45cdbc11d2a9ea958bd8d55
#
_cell.length_a   1.000
_cell.length_b   1.000
_cell.length_c   1.000
_cell.angle_alpha   90.00
_cell.angle_beta   90.00
_cell.angle_gamma   90.00
#
_symmetry.space_group_name_H-M   'P 1'
#
loop_
_entity.id
_entity.type
_entity.pdbx_description
1 polymer ?
#
loop_
_entity_poly.entity_id
_entity_poly.type
_entity_poly.pdbx_seq_one_letter_code
_entity_poly.pdbx_strand_id
1 'polypeptide(L)'
;MEKRIEDWKDLRYGMFIHWGLYSLLERGEWVMWSEAIDKDEYRKLMHRFTAEAFDPHAWAQVAKDAGMKYMVLTTRHHDGFSLWDSPGSYEQFTSMHSAAHRDIVREYVDACREAGLKVGFYYSPLDWRFPGFFFPRMYRQSADQLRKQTFDQVRELLTNYGKIDILWFDGGEDYWLCHGRNLHLWEEATGPLDSRVQVPNFWHEKDMYRMIRSLQPDIITNNRYGTRALGDYQTPEGRVGTYNPDVSWESCFALNNAWGY
;
A
#
# COMPACT_ATOMS: atom_id res chain seq x y z
N MET A 1 -12.17 -9.55 -23.35
CA MET A 1 -11.66 -9.09 -22.01
C MET A 1 -11.68 -10.30 -21.10
N GLU A 2 -10.72 -10.43 -20.17
CA GLU A 2 -10.72 -11.57 -19.25
C GLU A 2 -11.90 -11.48 -18.28
N LYS A 3 -12.55 -12.63 -18.00
CA LYS A 3 -13.75 -12.70 -17.15
C LYS A 3 -13.55 -12.02 -15.79
N ARG A 4 -12.39 -12.18 -15.15
CA ARG A 4 -12.07 -11.56 -13.85
C ARG A 4 -12.13 -10.02 -13.87
N ILE A 5 -11.77 -9.38 -15.01
CA ILE A 5 -11.84 -7.93 -15.18
C ILE A 5 -13.30 -7.48 -15.32
N GLU A 6 -14.12 -8.23 -16.06
CA GLU A 6 -15.56 -7.94 -16.17
C GLU A 6 -16.26 -8.10 -14.81
N ASP A 7 -15.99 -9.20 -14.09
CA ASP A 7 -16.56 -9.44 -12.77
C ASP A 7 -16.16 -8.32 -11.78
N TRP A 8 -14.94 -7.77 -11.89
CA TRP A 8 -14.51 -6.63 -11.08
C TRP A 8 -15.21 -5.33 -11.48
N LYS A 9 -15.38 -5.07 -12.78
CA LYS A 9 -16.10 -3.89 -13.27
C LYS A 9 -17.55 -3.84 -12.78
N ASP A 10 -18.18 -5.00 -12.58
CA ASP A 10 -19.54 -5.10 -12.09
C ASP A 10 -19.67 -4.76 -10.59
N LEU A 11 -18.58 -4.70 -9.84
CA LEU A 11 -18.59 -4.25 -8.44
C LEU A 11 -18.95 -2.76 -8.32
N ARG A 12 -18.52 -1.92 -9.27
CA ARG A 12 -18.86 -0.50 -9.44
C ARG A 12 -18.47 0.44 -8.29
N TYR A 13 -18.69 0.07 -7.04
CA TYR A 13 -18.59 0.97 -5.91
C TYR A 13 -17.99 0.27 -4.69
N GLY A 14 -16.97 0.88 -4.08
CA GLY A 14 -16.27 0.34 -2.93
C GLY A 14 -15.79 1.43 -1.97
N MET A 15 -15.32 1.00 -0.81
CA MET A 15 -14.74 1.83 0.23
C MET A 15 -13.23 1.69 0.23
N PHE A 16 -12.52 2.81 0.24
CA PHE A 16 -11.08 2.86 0.48
C PHE A 16 -10.83 3.37 1.90
N ILE A 17 -10.00 2.67 2.67
CA ILE A 17 -9.71 3.01 4.07
C ILE A 17 -8.22 3.28 4.20
N HIS A 18 -7.88 4.54 4.52
CA HIS A 18 -6.55 4.95 4.94
C HIS A 18 -6.51 5.07 6.45
N TRP A 19 -5.89 4.09 7.09
CA TRP A 19 -5.72 4.07 8.54
C TRP A 19 -4.43 3.33 8.90
N GLY A 20 -3.70 3.87 9.86
CA GLY A 20 -2.42 3.32 10.27
C GLY A 20 -1.77 4.17 11.37
N LEU A 21 -0.46 4.05 11.51
CA LEU A 21 0.30 4.73 12.55
C LEU A 21 0.16 6.26 12.51
N TYR A 22 0.10 6.82 11.30
CA TYR A 22 -0.10 8.25 11.04
C TYR A 22 -1.40 8.81 11.65
N SER A 23 -2.43 7.97 11.81
CA SER A 23 -3.71 8.41 12.41
C SER A 23 -3.58 8.87 13.87
N LEU A 24 -2.52 8.45 14.56
CA LEU A 24 -2.21 8.96 15.91
C LEU A 24 -1.81 10.44 15.94
N LEU A 25 -1.42 10.97 14.79
CA LEU A 25 -0.97 12.36 14.66
C LEU A 25 -2.07 13.29 14.13
N GLU A 26 -3.18 12.74 13.59
CA GLU A 26 -4.37 13.50 13.15
C GLU A 26 -4.06 14.58 12.09
N ARG A 27 -3.06 14.36 11.25
CA ARG A 27 -2.58 15.33 10.24
C ARG A 27 -2.38 14.72 8.85
N GLY A 28 -3.08 13.60 8.59
CA GLY A 28 -3.05 12.89 7.32
C GLY A 28 -1.92 11.85 7.20
N GLU A 29 -2.01 11.03 6.18
CA GLU A 29 -1.15 9.88 5.94
C GLU A 29 0.28 10.25 5.48
N TRP A 30 0.49 11.48 5.02
CA TRP A 30 1.79 12.00 4.60
C TRP A 30 2.57 12.71 5.71
N VAL A 31 2.06 12.75 6.95
CA VAL A 31 2.61 13.55 8.05
C VAL A 31 4.10 13.28 8.32
N MET A 32 4.55 12.03 8.27
CA MET A 32 5.97 11.68 8.43
C MET A 32 6.84 12.41 7.40
N TRP A 33 6.39 12.48 6.15
CA TRP A 33 7.09 13.12 5.06
C TRP A 33 6.97 14.64 5.07
N SER A 34 5.75 15.17 5.22
CA SER A 34 5.46 16.60 5.13
C SER A 34 6.07 17.40 6.27
N GLU A 35 6.18 16.80 7.46
CA GLU A 35 6.78 17.41 8.65
C GLU A 35 8.22 16.95 8.89
N ALA A 36 8.76 16.13 8.00
CA ALA A 36 10.13 15.64 8.09
C ALA A 36 10.43 14.94 9.42
N ILE A 37 9.49 14.15 9.91
CA ILE A 37 9.67 13.41 11.16
C ILE A 37 10.74 12.35 10.96
N ASP A 38 11.78 12.36 11.80
CA ASP A 38 12.82 11.36 11.79
C ASP A 38 12.22 9.94 11.93
N LYS A 39 12.79 8.97 11.20
CA LYS A 39 12.27 7.60 11.16
C LYS A 39 12.25 6.91 12.52
N ASP A 40 13.23 7.20 13.38
CA ASP A 40 13.33 6.58 14.70
C ASP A 40 12.38 7.25 15.68
N GLU A 41 12.13 8.56 15.55
CA GLU A 41 11.08 9.27 16.28
C GLU A 41 9.69 8.80 15.84
N TYR A 42 9.44 8.66 14.55
CA TYR A 42 8.16 8.15 14.03
C TYR A 42 7.89 6.72 14.51
N ARG A 43 8.92 5.87 14.56
CA ARG A 43 8.83 4.50 15.05
C ARG A 43 8.30 4.43 16.49
N LYS A 44 8.60 5.40 17.34
CA LYS A 44 8.12 5.42 18.74
C LYS A 44 6.60 5.44 18.86
N LEU A 45 5.89 5.89 17.81
CA LEU A 45 4.43 5.85 17.77
C LEU A 45 3.86 4.43 17.92
N MET A 46 4.62 3.39 17.57
CA MET A 46 4.20 2.00 17.80
C MET A 46 3.80 1.73 19.25
N HIS A 47 4.49 2.36 20.21
CA HIS A 47 4.20 2.19 21.64
C HIS A 47 2.87 2.85 22.08
N ARG A 48 2.29 3.65 21.20
CA ARG A 48 1.01 4.33 21.42
C ARG A 48 -0.12 3.79 20.55
N PHE A 49 0.22 2.96 19.56
CA PHE A 49 -0.76 2.39 18.63
C PHE A 49 -1.43 1.17 19.27
N THR A 50 -2.50 1.41 20.01
CA THR A 50 -3.28 0.38 20.73
C THR A 50 -4.42 -0.19 19.90
N ALA A 51 -4.89 0.56 18.89
CA ALA A 51 -6.02 0.18 18.04
C ALA A 51 -7.29 -0.20 18.84
N GLU A 52 -7.53 0.40 20.00
CA GLU A 52 -8.66 0.07 20.90
C GLU A 52 -10.02 0.30 20.25
N ALA A 53 -10.15 1.36 19.44
CA ALA A 53 -11.38 1.70 18.73
C ALA A 53 -11.50 1.03 17.35
N PHE A 54 -10.57 0.16 16.98
CA PHE A 54 -10.63 -0.55 15.70
C PHE A 54 -11.76 -1.58 15.71
N ASP A 55 -12.78 -1.33 14.89
CA ASP A 55 -13.93 -2.20 14.68
C ASP A 55 -14.16 -2.43 13.17
N PRO A 56 -13.57 -3.47 12.61
CA PRO A 56 -13.70 -3.76 11.17
C PRO A 56 -15.11 -4.20 10.79
N HIS A 57 -15.91 -4.74 11.73
CA HIS A 57 -17.30 -5.11 11.47
C HIS A 57 -18.17 -3.85 11.28
N ALA A 58 -17.95 -2.81 12.10
CA ALA A 58 -18.62 -1.54 11.93
C ALA A 58 -18.26 -0.91 10.57
N TRP A 59 -16.99 -0.97 10.14
CA TRP A 59 -16.58 -0.48 8.83
C TRP A 59 -17.25 -1.25 7.69
N ALA A 60 -17.25 -2.58 7.78
CA ALA A 60 -17.90 -3.44 6.79
C ALA A 60 -19.42 -3.19 6.73
N GLN A 61 -20.07 -2.95 7.86
CA GLN A 61 -21.49 -2.62 7.91
C GLN A 61 -21.79 -1.29 7.23
N VAL A 62 -20.99 -0.24 7.50
CA VAL A 62 -21.12 1.06 6.82
C VAL A 62 -20.97 0.91 5.30
N ALA A 63 -19.98 0.15 4.83
CA ALA A 63 -19.80 -0.12 3.41
C ALA A 63 -21.02 -0.83 2.80
N LYS A 64 -21.54 -1.83 3.48
CA LYS A 64 -22.71 -2.59 3.05
C LYS A 64 -23.98 -1.75 2.99
N ASP A 65 -24.23 -0.93 4.02
CA ASP A 65 -25.39 -0.04 4.08
C ASP A 65 -25.35 1.04 2.98
N ALA A 66 -24.15 1.48 2.60
CA ALA A 66 -23.93 2.36 1.46
C ALA A 66 -24.04 1.65 0.09
N GLY A 67 -24.31 0.34 0.05
CA GLY A 67 -24.43 -0.45 -1.19
C GLY A 67 -23.10 -0.79 -1.86
N MET A 68 -21.98 -0.59 -1.18
CA MET A 68 -20.63 -0.93 -1.65
C MET A 68 -20.46 -2.45 -1.77
N LYS A 69 -19.57 -2.88 -2.66
CA LYS A 69 -19.36 -4.30 -2.98
C LYS A 69 -17.97 -4.80 -2.58
N TYR A 70 -17.05 -3.90 -2.29
CA TYR A 70 -15.69 -4.22 -1.86
C TYR A 70 -15.16 -3.14 -0.91
N MET A 71 -14.13 -3.52 -0.17
CA MET A 71 -13.34 -2.59 0.63
C MET A 71 -11.86 -2.78 0.30
N VAL A 72 -11.08 -1.70 0.39
CA VAL A 72 -9.61 -1.71 0.25
C VAL A 72 -9.02 -1.06 1.50
N LEU A 73 -8.21 -1.81 2.24
CA LEU A 73 -7.48 -1.30 3.41
C LEU A 73 -6.03 -1.00 3.05
N THR A 74 -5.49 0.13 3.51
CA THR A 74 -4.05 0.38 3.49
C THR A 74 -3.34 -0.57 4.44
N THR A 75 -3.01 -1.79 3.97
CA THR A 75 -2.31 -2.78 4.80
C THR A 75 -0.92 -2.28 5.19
N ARG A 76 -0.30 -1.48 4.32
CA ARG A 76 0.96 -0.77 4.56
C ARG A 76 1.01 0.49 3.67
N HIS A 77 1.19 1.67 4.28
CA HIS A 77 1.37 2.93 3.57
C HIS A 77 2.87 3.27 3.41
N HIS A 78 3.21 4.44 2.88
CA HIS A 78 4.59 4.88 2.57
C HIS A 78 5.48 5.02 3.81
N ASP A 79 4.90 5.16 5.01
CA ASP A 79 5.62 5.17 6.29
C ASP A 79 6.23 3.80 6.64
N GLY A 80 5.79 2.75 5.96
CA GLY A 80 6.29 1.39 6.09
C GLY A 80 5.71 0.59 7.26
N PHE A 81 4.72 1.12 8.00
CA PHE A 81 4.07 0.40 9.08
C PHE A 81 3.09 -0.65 8.54
N SER A 82 3.33 -1.92 8.87
CA SER A 82 2.53 -3.05 8.40
C SER A 82 1.45 -3.41 9.41
N LEU A 83 0.19 -3.49 8.96
CA LEU A 83 -0.97 -3.78 9.83
C LEU A 83 -1.20 -5.27 10.07
N TRP A 84 -0.17 -6.12 9.87
CA TRP A 84 -0.26 -7.57 10.06
C TRP A 84 1.02 -8.15 10.65
N ASP A 85 0.99 -9.44 11.00
CA ASP A 85 2.17 -10.21 11.37
C ASP A 85 3.05 -10.45 10.14
N SER A 86 4.03 -9.58 9.95
CA SER A 86 4.93 -9.61 8.79
C SER A 86 6.37 -9.93 9.21
N PRO A 87 6.79 -11.19 9.11
CA PRO A 87 8.20 -11.56 9.27
C PRO A 87 9.12 -10.86 8.26
N GLY A 88 8.60 -10.49 7.08
CA GLY A 88 9.34 -9.75 6.06
C GLY A 88 9.55 -8.27 6.38
N SER A 89 8.88 -7.72 7.41
CA SER A 89 8.99 -6.31 7.76
C SER A 89 10.36 -5.95 8.33
N TYR A 90 11.00 -4.95 7.71
CA TYR A 90 12.24 -4.38 8.22
C TYR A 90 12.05 -3.85 9.64
N GLU A 91 12.94 -4.30 10.55
CA GLU A 91 12.92 -3.93 11.98
C GLU A 91 11.61 -4.26 12.72
N GLN A 92 10.82 -5.23 12.24
CA GLN A 92 9.56 -5.62 12.87
C GLN A 92 8.59 -4.44 13.08
N PHE A 93 8.52 -3.56 12.09
CA PHE A 93 7.66 -2.38 12.12
C PHE A 93 6.21 -2.76 11.75
N THR A 94 5.52 -3.40 12.69
CA THR A 94 4.21 -4.02 12.46
C THR A 94 3.25 -3.79 13.62
N SER A 95 1.95 -3.95 13.37
CA SER A 95 0.91 -3.89 14.40
C SER A 95 1.07 -4.97 15.47
N MET A 96 1.61 -6.14 15.11
CA MET A 96 1.92 -7.21 16.06
C MET A 96 3.01 -6.84 17.06
N HIS A 97 3.96 -5.98 16.66
CA HIS A 97 5.04 -5.48 17.53
C HIS A 97 4.74 -4.10 18.12
N SER A 98 3.56 -3.55 17.87
CA SER A 98 3.05 -2.32 18.48
C SER A 98 2.33 -2.59 19.80
N ALA A 99 1.83 -1.55 20.46
CA ALA A 99 0.99 -1.69 21.65
C ALA A 99 -0.33 -2.44 21.38
N ALA A 100 -0.76 -2.52 20.13
CA ALA A 100 -1.98 -3.24 19.75
C ALA A 100 -1.84 -4.76 19.86
N HIS A 101 -0.67 -5.32 19.53
CA HIS A 101 -0.45 -6.78 19.45
C HIS A 101 -1.53 -7.53 18.66
N ARG A 102 -2.01 -6.94 17.55
CA ARG A 102 -3.12 -7.45 16.73
C ARG A 102 -2.71 -7.61 15.28
N ASP A 103 -3.19 -8.67 14.63
CA ASP A 103 -3.21 -8.82 13.17
C ASP A 103 -4.46 -8.12 12.62
N ILE A 104 -4.34 -6.82 12.38
CA ILE A 104 -5.43 -5.95 11.90
C ILE A 104 -5.94 -6.43 10.54
N VAL A 105 -5.03 -6.89 9.66
CA VAL A 105 -5.41 -7.40 8.34
C VAL A 105 -6.27 -8.64 8.45
N ARG A 106 -5.99 -9.55 9.38
CA ARG A 106 -6.81 -10.74 9.64
C ARG A 106 -8.23 -10.35 10.01
N GLU A 107 -8.36 -9.50 11.01
CA GLU A 107 -9.66 -9.05 11.50
C GLU A 107 -10.47 -8.31 10.41
N TYR A 108 -9.80 -7.48 9.62
CA TYR A 108 -10.41 -6.79 8.47
C TYR A 108 -10.92 -7.79 7.41
N VAL A 109 -10.12 -8.79 7.05
CA VAL A 109 -10.50 -9.81 6.05
C VAL A 109 -11.71 -10.60 6.50
N ASP A 110 -11.73 -11.01 7.78
CA ASP A 110 -12.81 -11.78 8.34
C ASP A 110 -14.12 -10.97 8.36
N ALA A 111 -14.08 -9.70 8.78
CA ALA A 111 -15.23 -8.81 8.74
C ALA A 111 -15.77 -8.55 7.31
N CYS A 112 -14.90 -8.37 6.32
CA CYS A 112 -15.32 -8.22 4.93
C CYS A 112 -16.08 -9.46 4.44
N ARG A 113 -15.55 -10.65 4.73
CA ARG A 113 -16.16 -11.92 4.31
C ARG A 113 -17.51 -12.18 4.97
N GLU A 114 -17.62 -11.94 6.27
CA GLU A 114 -18.87 -12.05 7.02
C GLU A 114 -19.95 -11.09 6.47
N ALA A 115 -19.55 -9.89 6.06
CA ALA A 115 -20.44 -8.93 5.42
C ALA A 115 -20.76 -9.25 3.95
N GLY A 116 -20.06 -10.22 3.33
CA GLY A 116 -20.21 -10.55 1.91
C GLY A 116 -19.54 -9.54 0.95
N LEU A 117 -18.59 -8.76 1.45
CA LEU A 117 -17.80 -7.82 0.67
C LEU A 117 -16.56 -8.49 0.07
N LYS A 118 -16.14 -8.00 -1.10
CA LYS A 118 -14.84 -8.38 -1.69
C LYS A 118 -13.70 -7.74 -0.92
N VAL A 119 -12.60 -8.49 -0.79
CA VAL A 119 -11.43 -8.08 -0.01
C VAL A 119 -10.39 -7.44 -0.91
N GLY A 120 -10.05 -6.20 -0.63
CA GLY A 120 -8.96 -5.48 -1.28
C GLY A 120 -7.87 -5.09 -0.30
N PHE A 121 -6.63 -5.18 -0.76
CA PHE A 121 -5.45 -4.70 -0.06
C PHE A 121 -4.78 -3.58 -0.85
N TYR A 122 -4.55 -2.44 -0.22
CA TYR A 122 -3.58 -1.46 -0.68
C TYR A 122 -2.21 -1.81 -0.08
N TYR A 123 -1.19 -1.77 -0.89
CA TYR A 123 0.19 -1.99 -0.49
C TYR A 123 1.11 -0.97 -1.16
N SER A 124 1.90 -0.25 -0.35
CA SER A 124 2.95 0.62 -0.86
C SER A 124 4.31 -0.08 -0.89
N PRO A 125 4.93 -0.27 -2.06
CA PRO A 125 6.34 -0.64 -2.16
C PRO A 125 7.28 0.46 -1.68
N LEU A 126 6.88 1.72 -1.79
CA LEU A 126 7.61 2.86 -1.26
C LEU A 126 7.72 2.75 0.26
N ASP A 127 8.89 3.06 0.81
CA ASP A 127 9.13 3.08 2.24
C ASP A 127 10.13 4.18 2.57
N TRP A 128 9.65 5.21 3.23
CA TRP A 128 10.46 6.38 3.58
C TRP A 128 11.62 6.08 4.53
N ARG A 129 11.65 4.90 5.16
CA ARG A 129 12.71 4.49 6.07
C ARG A 129 13.95 3.94 5.34
N PHE A 130 13.85 3.68 4.03
CA PHE A 130 14.93 3.09 3.25
C PHE A 130 15.70 4.12 2.43
N PRO A 131 16.97 4.44 2.75
CA PRO A 131 17.79 5.32 1.92
C PRO A 131 17.98 4.76 0.50
N GLY A 132 17.93 3.45 0.33
CA GLY A 132 18.00 2.80 -0.97
C GLY A 132 16.82 3.07 -1.89
N PHE A 133 15.69 3.55 -1.38
CA PHE A 133 14.59 4.05 -2.21
C PHE A 133 14.98 5.38 -2.88
N PHE A 134 15.59 6.29 -2.12
CA PHE A 134 15.99 7.62 -2.58
C PHE A 134 17.28 7.61 -3.38
N PHE A 135 18.23 6.74 -3.00
CA PHE A 135 19.58 6.67 -3.57
C PHE A 135 19.98 5.20 -3.84
N PRO A 136 19.30 4.50 -4.74
CA PRO A 136 19.46 3.05 -4.91
C PRO A 136 20.87 2.64 -5.38
N ARG A 137 21.60 3.52 -6.05
CA ARG A 137 22.99 3.24 -6.46
C ARG A 137 23.99 3.44 -5.34
N MET A 138 23.74 4.40 -4.46
CA MET A 138 24.61 4.69 -3.31
C MET A 138 24.36 3.67 -2.19
N TYR A 139 23.11 3.39 -1.87
CA TYR A 139 22.70 2.48 -0.80
C TYR A 139 22.13 1.17 -1.36
N ARG A 140 22.96 0.46 -2.13
CA ARG A 140 22.54 -0.78 -2.85
C ARG A 140 21.97 -1.83 -1.91
N GLN A 141 22.61 -2.07 -0.76
CA GLN A 141 22.14 -3.06 0.20
C GLN A 141 20.74 -2.70 0.73
N SER A 142 20.50 -1.43 1.05
CA SER A 142 19.19 -0.94 1.46
C SER A 142 18.15 -1.06 0.35
N ALA A 143 18.54 -0.78 -0.90
CA ALA A 143 17.67 -0.96 -2.05
C ALA A 143 17.28 -2.42 -2.28
N ASP A 144 18.23 -3.35 -2.15
CA ASP A 144 17.99 -4.78 -2.27
C ASP A 144 17.10 -5.30 -1.13
N GLN A 145 17.31 -4.78 0.08
CA GLN A 145 16.50 -5.11 1.26
C GLN A 145 15.06 -4.62 1.10
N LEU A 146 14.85 -3.40 0.61
CA LEU A 146 13.52 -2.86 0.31
C LEU A 146 12.78 -3.73 -0.71
N ARG A 147 13.45 -4.09 -1.80
CA ARG A 147 12.87 -4.95 -2.83
C ARG A 147 12.52 -6.34 -2.26
N LYS A 148 13.43 -6.93 -1.47
CA LYS A 148 13.17 -8.21 -0.80
C LYS A 148 11.95 -8.12 0.11
N GLN A 149 11.87 -7.09 0.97
CA GLN A 149 10.72 -6.83 1.83
C GLN A 149 9.42 -6.76 1.02
N THR A 150 9.43 -6.03 -0.09
CA THR A 150 8.25 -5.89 -0.96
C THR A 150 7.76 -7.25 -1.47
N PHE A 151 8.67 -8.11 -1.96
CA PHE A 151 8.29 -9.45 -2.43
C PHE A 151 7.79 -10.36 -1.30
N ASP A 152 8.45 -10.34 -0.16
CA ASP A 152 8.07 -11.17 0.99
C ASP A 152 6.69 -10.74 1.51
N GLN A 153 6.46 -9.45 1.71
CA GLN A 153 5.21 -8.91 2.22
C GLN A 153 4.03 -9.11 1.27
N VAL A 154 4.21 -8.92 -0.04
CA VAL A 154 3.16 -9.24 -1.01
C VAL A 154 2.85 -10.74 -0.99
N ARG A 155 3.86 -11.60 -0.85
CA ARG A 155 3.65 -13.04 -0.71
C ARG A 155 2.86 -13.37 0.56
N GLU A 156 3.23 -12.79 1.70
CA GLU A 156 2.51 -12.96 2.98
C GLU A 156 1.03 -12.60 2.83
N LEU A 157 0.74 -11.43 2.28
CA LEU A 157 -0.62 -10.95 2.06
C LEU A 157 -1.44 -11.89 1.16
N LEU A 158 -0.82 -12.48 0.14
CA LEU A 158 -1.50 -13.34 -0.82
C LEU A 158 -1.54 -14.83 -0.43
N THR A 159 -0.84 -15.23 0.65
CA THR A 159 -0.85 -16.64 1.12
C THR A 159 -1.53 -16.82 2.46
N ASN A 160 -1.47 -15.83 3.35
CA ASN A 160 -1.88 -16.02 4.74
C ASN A 160 -3.38 -15.72 4.99
N TYR A 161 -4.04 -15.03 4.08
CA TYR A 161 -5.40 -14.50 4.28
C TYR A 161 -6.46 -15.12 3.35
N GLY A 162 -6.14 -16.23 2.67
CA GLY A 162 -7.03 -16.89 1.74
C GLY A 162 -7.24 -16.08 0.45
N LYS A 163 -8.42 -16.17 -0.16
CA LYS A 163 -8.69 -15.46 -1.41
C LYS A 163 -8.73 -13.94 -1.19
N ILE A 164 -7.94 -13.22 -2.00
CA ILE A 164 -7.94 -11.76 -2.07
C ILE A 164 -8.45 -11.35 -3.47
N ASP A 165 -9.37 -10.41 -3.52
CA ASP A 165 -10.01 -10.02 -4.77
C ASP A 165 -9.26 -8.88 -5.48
N ILE A 166 -8.67 -7.93 -4.72
CA ILE A 166 -8.01 -6.74 -5.26
C ILE A 166 -6.66 -6.52 -4.54
N LEU A 167 -5.60 -6.29 -5.32
CA LEU A 167 -4.32 -5.78 -4.80
C LEU A 167 -4.02 -4.42 -5.46
N TRP A 168 -4.04 -3.38 -4.66
CA TRP A 168 -3.87 -1.99 -5.07
C TRP A 168 -2.47 -1.51 -4.68
N PHE A 169 -1.57 -1.40 -5.64
CA PHE A 169 -0.23 -0.83 -5.42
C PHE A 169 -0.25 0.69 -5.42
N ASP A 170 0.67 1.31 -4.66
CA ASP A 170 0.90 2.76 -4.71
C ASP A 170 2.35 3.11 -4.36
N GLY A 171 2.92 4.06 -5.09
CA GLY A 171 4.32 4.46 -4.90
C GLY A 171 5.34 3.42 -5.36
N GLY A 172 4.90 2.39 -6.08
CA GLY A 172 5.76 1.35 -6.66
C GLY A 172 6.16 1.62 -8.11
N GLU A 173 5.75 2.73 -8.68
CA GLU A 173 6.12 3.10 -10.04
C GLU A 173 7.57 3.60 -10.10
N ASP A 174 8.27 3.25 -11.20
CA ASP A 174 9.69 3.60 -11.38
C ASP A 174 9.97 5.11 -11.27
N TYR A 175 9.00 5.97 -11.59
CA TYR A 175 9.18 7.41 -11.50
C TYR A 175 9.19 7.95 -10.06
N TRP A 176 8.72 7.17 -9.07
CA TRP A 176 8.84 7.54 -7.65
C TRP A 176 10.25 7.32 -7.09
N LEU A 177 11.04 6.43 -7.71
CA LEU A 177 12.42 6.21 -7.29
C LEU A 177 13.23 7.50 -7.43
N CYS A 178 14.09 7.75 -6.48
CA CYS A 178 14.95 8.94 -6.45
C CYS A 178 14.21 10.29 -6.31
N HIS A 179 12.89 10.28 -6.07
CA HIS A 179 12.14 11.49 -5.77
C HIS A 179 12.29 11.86 -4.28
N GLY A 180 13.47 12.38 -3.93
CA GLY A 180 13.76 12.85 -2.58
C GLY A 180 13.91 14.37 -2.53
N ARG A 181 12.81 15.12 -2.33
CA ARG A 181 12.91 16.55 -2.02
C ARG A 181 13.22 16.81 -0.55
N ASN A 182 12.99 15.84 0.33
CA ASN A 182 13.16 15.97 1.77
C ASN A 182 14.37 15.16 2.25
N LEU A 183 15.56 15.61 1.82
CA LEU A 183 16.85 15.03 2.17
C LEU A 183 17.16 15.03 3.67
N HIS A 184 16.48 15.87 4.43
CA HIS A 184 16.66 15.97 5.86
C HIS A 184 16.16 14.72 6.64
N LEU A 185 15.39 13.84 6.02
CA LEU A 185 15.13 12.51 6.60
C LEU A 185 16.39 11.64 6.65
N TRP A 186 17.44 12.06 5.93
CA TRP A 186 18.71 11.33 5.78
C TRP A 186 19.88 12.31 5.83
N GLU A 187 20.33 12.65 7.03
CA GLU A 187 21.45 13.59 7.25
C GLU A 187 22.73 13.17 6.52
N GLU A 188 22.90 11.89 6.24
CA GLU A 188 24.07 11.34 5.55
C GLU A 188 24.05 11.51 4.03
N ALA A 189 22.92 11.91 3.46
CA ALA A 189 22.77 12.07 2.01
C ALA A 189 23.30 13.43 1.52
N THR A 190 24.59 13.69 1.69
CA THR A 190 25.24 14.99 1.37
C THR A 190 25.74 15.10 -0.07
N GLY A 191 25.42 14.14 -0.94
CA GLY A 191 25.83 14.16 -2.35
C GLY A 191 24.85 14.94 -3.25
N PRO A 192 25.30 15.39 -4.45
CA PRO A 192 24.37 15.91 -5.43
C PRO A 192 23.35 14.82 -5.79
N LEU A 193 22.09 15.13 -5.57
CA LEU A 193 20.98 14.30 -6.01
C LEU A 193 21.03 14.16 -7.52
N ASP A 194 21.45 13.03 -8.00
CA ASP A 194 21.10 12.63 -9.35
C ASP A 194 19.69 12.03 -9.32
N SER A 195 18.70 12.91 -9.09
CA SER A 195 17.28 12.59 -9.11
C SER A 195 16.79 12.09 -10.47
N ARG A 196 17.67 12.02 -11.46
CA ARG A 196 17.41 11.56 -12.83
C ARG A 196 17.99 10.17 -13.10
N VAL A 197 18.63 9.57 -12.11
CA VAL A 197 19.18 8.23 -12.27
C VAL A 197 18.08 7.21 -12.21
N GLN A 198 17.49 6.92 -13.36
CA GLN A 198 16.63 5.77 -13.51
C GLN A 198 17.43 4.49 -13.20
N VAL A 199 16.87 3.63 -12.38
CA VAL A 199 17.36 2.26 -12.19
C VAL A 199 16.38 1.34 -12.93
N PRO A 200 16.68 0.98 -14.18
CA PRO A 200 15.76 0.18 -14.98
C PRO A 200 15.41 -1.11 -14.26
N ASN A 201 14.12 -1.45 -14.27
CA ASN A 201 13.63 -2.69 -13.68
C ASN A 201 13.94 -2.85 -12.18
N PHE A 202 14.00 -1.74 -11.46
CA PHE A 202 14.27 -1.73 -10.01
C PHE A 202 13.35 -2.70 -9.25
N TRP A 203 12.05 -2.65 -9.54
CA TRP A 203 11.04 -3.42 -8.84
C TRP A 203 10.88 -4.86 -9.35
N HIS A 204 11.63 -5.28 -10.38
CA HIS A 204 11.45 -6.60 -11.03
C HIS A 204 9.98 -6.88 -11.35
N GLU A 205 9.34 -5.93 -12.03
CA GLU A 205 7.90 -5.87 -12.29
C GLU A 205 7.34 -7.20 -12.80
N LYS A 206 7.98 -7.79 -13.80
CA LYS A 206 7.53 -9.07 -14.39
C LYS A 206 7.55 -10.22 -13.40
N ASP A 207 8.54 -10.27 -12.50
CA ASP A 207 8.64 -11.32 -11.49
C ASP A 207 7.58 -11.15 -10.41
N MET A 208 7.30 -9.90 -10.00
CA MET A 208 6.22 -9.58 -9.08
C MET A 208 4.86 -10.04 -9.63
N TYR A 209 4.51 -9.64 -10.85
CA TYR A 209 3.23 -10.05 -11.45
C TYR A 209 3.15 -11.56 -11.71
N ARG A 210 4.25 -12.21 -12.06
CA ARG A 210 4.30 -13.68 -12.17
C ARG A 210 4.02 -14.34 -10.82
N MET A 211 4.63 -13.85 -9.74
CA MET A 211 4.37 -14.34 -8.38
C MET A 211 2.90 -14.14 -7.99
N ILE A 212 2.35 -12.95 -8.17
CA ILE A 212 0.95 -12.64 -7.86
C ILE A 212 0.02 -13.60 -8.58
N ARG A 213 0.18 -13.77 -9.90
CA ARG A 213 -0.66 -14.67 -10.70
C ARG A 213 -0.51 -16.15 -10.34
N SER A 214 0.67 -16.57 -9.90
CA SER A 214 0.88 -17.95 -9.43
C SER A 214 0.20 -18.22 -8.09
N LEU A 215 0.11 -17.22 -7.20
CA LEU A 215 -0.51 -17.35 -5.90
C LEU A 215 -2.05 -17.14 -5.95
N GLN A 216 -2.48 -16.15 -6.72
CA GLN A 216 -3.88 -15.73 -6.83
C GLN A 216 -4.21 -15.45 -8.31
N PRO A 217 -4.57 -16.46 -9.12
CA PRO A 217 -4.79 -16.27 -10.56
C PRO A 217 -5.85 -15.24 -10.93
N ASP A 218 -6.90 -15.15 -10.10
CA ASP A 218 -8.08 -14.32 -10.35
C ASP A 218 -8.00 -12.91 -9.72
N ILE A 219 -6.95 -12.61 -8.97
CA ILE A 219 -6.81 -11.30 -8.29
C ILE A 219 -6.75 -10.18 -9.33
N ILE A 220 -7.38 -9.05 -9.02
CA ILE A 220 -7.29 -7.83 -9.83
C ILE A 220 -6.20 -6.93 -9.27
N THR A 221 -5.37 -6.38 -10.15
CA THR A 221 -4.27 -5.48 -9.76
C THR A 221 -4.33 -4.18 -10.56
N ASN A 222 -4.08 -3.05 -9.90
CA ASN A 222 -3.87 -1.80 -10.62
C ASN A 222 -2.48 -1.77 -11.29
N ASN A 223 -2.22 -0.71 -12.07
CA ASN A 223 -0.96 -0.56 -12.82
C ASN A 223 0.08 0.33 -12.12
N ARG A 224 0.02 0.51 -10.79
CA ARG A 224 0.96 1.37 -10.04
C ARG A 224 2.18 0.63 -9.50
N TYR A 225 2.80 -0.18 -10.37
CA TYR A 225 4.02 -0.90 -10.03
C TYR A 225 4.96 -0.95 -11.23
N GLY A 226 6.26 -0.73 -11.01
CA GLY A 226 7.29 -0.76 -12.05
C GLY A 226 7.05 0.31 -13.13
N THR A 227 7.07 -0.12 -14.37
CA THR A 227 6.88 0.74 -15.55
C THR A 227 5.42 1.11 -15.83
N ARG A 228 4.48 0.57 -15.06
CA ARG A 228 3.02 0.63 -15.28
C ARG A 228 2.55 -0.13 -16.53
N ALA A 229 3.40 -0.98 -17.10
CA ALA A 229 3.05 -1.76 -18.29
C ALA A 229 2.16 -2.97 -17.98
N LEU A 230 2.21 -3.45 -16.74
CA LEU A 230 1.41 -4.57 -16.24
C LEU A 230 0.36 -4.08 -15.26
N GLY A 231 -0.69 -4.88 -15.08
CA GLY A 231 -1.84 -4.53 -14.26
C GLY A 231 -3.12 -4.57 -15.09
N ASP A 232 -4.25 -4.64 -14.42
CA ASP A 232 -5.56 -4.88 -15.05
C ASP A 232 -6.32 -3.59 -15.29
N TYR A 233 -6.00 -2.52 -14.53
CA TYR A 233 -6.71 -1.25 -14.61
C TYR A 233 -5.85 -0.06 -14.18
N GLN A 234 -6.26 1.14 -14.60
CA GLN A 234 -5.65 2.40 -14.23
C GLN A 234 -6.40 3.05 -13.05
N THR A 235 -5.71 3.92 -12.31
CA THR A 235 -6.26 4.55 -11.11
C THR A 235 -6.10 6.08 -11.15
N PRO A 236 -6.97 6.81 -11.86
CA PRO A 236 -7.03 8.25 -11.73
C PRO A 236 -7.51 8.66 -10.32
N GLU A 237 -6.77 9.58 -9.68
CA GLU A 237 -7.08 10.09 -8.35
C GLU A 237 -7.68 11.48 -8.41
N GLY A 238 -8.69 11.74 -7.57
CA GLY A 238 -9.35 13.04 -7.44
C GLY A 238 -10.03 13.54 -8.73
N ARG A 239 -10.17 12.67 -9.72
CA ARG A 239 -10.77 12.98 -11.02
C ARG A 239 -11.39 11.73 -11.63
N VAL A 240 -12.39 11.94 -12.45
CA VAL A 240 -12.95 10.87 -13.30
C VAL A 240 -11.97 10.59 -14.44
N GLY A 241 -11.73 9.31 -14.73
CA GLY A 241 -10.91 8.90 -15.87
C GLY A 241 -11.54 9.34 -17.21
N THR A 242 -10.71 9.45 -18.24
CA THR A 242 -11.21 9.68 -19.59
C THR A 242 -11.87 8.41 -20.12
N TYR A 243 -12.99 8.56 -20.82
CA TYR A 243 -13.61 7.43 -21.49
C TYR A 243 -12.66 6.84 -22.55
N ASN A 244 -12.22 5.63 -22.29
CA ASN A 244 -11.51 4.80 -23.25
C ASN A 244 -12.05 3.36 -23.09
N PRO A 245 -12.77 2.83 -24.11
CA PRO A 245 -13.38 1.51 -24.00
C PRO A 245 -12.36 0.37 -23.88
N ASP A 246 -11.12 0.60 -24.28
CA ASP A 246 -10.06 -0.41 -24.25
C ASP A 246 -9.31 -0.47 -22.93
N VAL A 247 -9.58 0.46 -22.00
CA VAL A 247 -8.87 0.58 -20.73
C VAL A 247 -9.87 0.57 -19.57
N SER A 248 -9.70 -0.40 -18.68
CA SER A 248 -10.41 -0.42 -17.39
C SER A 248 -9.77 0.59 -16.43
N TRP A 249 -10.57 1.27 -15.64
CA TRP A 249 -10.09 2.23 -14.65
C TRP A 249 -10.99 2.29 -13.42
N GLU A 250 -10.42 2.69 -12.31
CA GLU A 250 -11.07 3.00 -11.05
C GLU A 250 -10.70 4.42 -10.64
N SER A 251 -11.67 5.27 -10.38
CA SER A 251 -11.43 6.59 -9.78
C SER A 251 -11.62 6.54 -8.28
N CYS A 252 -10.65 7.05 -7.54
CA CYS A 252 -10.75 7.19 -6.09
C CYS A 252 -10.72 8.67 -5.68
N PHE A 253 -11.52 8.99 -4.67
CA PHE A 253 -11.71 10.33 -4.15
C PHE A 253 -11.62 10.31 -2.63
N ALA A 254 -10.83 11.22 -2.07
CA ALA A 254 -10.85 11.46 -0.63
C ALA A 254 -12.16 12.17 -0.23
N LEU A 255 -12.66 11.86 0.96
CA LEU A 255 -13.85 12.53 1.53
C LEU A 255 -13.50 13.86 2.21
N ASN A 256 -12.20 14.13 2.42
CA ASN A 256 -11.69 15.37 2.98
C ASN A 256 -10.40 15.82 2.26
N ASN A 257 -9.60 16.68 2.86
CA ASN A 257 -8.37 17.23 2.26
C ASN A 257 -7.18 16.25 2.29
N ALA A 258 -7.30 15.10 2.96
CA ALA A 258 -6.32 14.03 3.02
C ALA A 258 -7.03 12.68 2.84
N TRP A 259 -6.28 11.61 2.52
CA TRP A 259 -6.82 10.26 2.45
C TRP A 259 -6.99 9.64 3.84
N GLY A 260 -6.03 9.89 4.74
CA GLY A 260 -6.08 9.49 6.14
C GLY A 260 -6.52 10.62 7.07
N TYR A 261 -6.85 10.24 8.31
CA TYR A 261 -7.22 11.16 9.38
C TYR A 261 -5.99 11.74 10.08
#